data_0eb8a69efd35c5c07fa9e2070ed6fd2e
#
_entry.id   0eb8a69efd35c5c07fa9e2070ed6fd2e
#
_cell.length_a   1.000
_cell.length_b   1.000
_cell.length_c   1.000
_cell.angle_alpha   90.00
_cell.angle_beta   90.00
_cell.angle_gamma   90.00
#
_symmetry.space_group_name_H-M   'P 1'
#
loop_
_entity.id
_entity.type
_entity.pdbx_description
1 polymer ?
#
loop_
_entity_poly.entity_id
_entity_poly.type
_entity_poly.pdbx_seq_one_letter_code
_entity_poly.pdbx_strand_id
1 'polypeptide(L)'
;MALRPDLRLFAAEERAADRVWRDSSKDWFPTATATFEPQALVPASIFSSDRSWRVLLNFSQPLLDGGLRRGQRRFREAAFNVARLALQERQIQARSEVRLARETVLSTQRAFQSLRSAAQQAAEVLKITTFAFEAGATTNLEVIDAQRQARDADSSAAVAEDAVRRAQLDLLTALGRFPQ
;
A
#
# COMPACT_ATOMS: atom_id res chain seq x y z
N MET A 1 -7.60 4.63 8.06
CA MET A 1 -7.23 3.36 7.39
C MET A 1 -8.09 3.03 6.16
N ALA A 2 -9.34 3.47 6.09
CA ALA A 2 -10.21 3.21 4.91
C ALA A 2 -9.71 3.82 3.58
N LEU A 3 -8.77 4.76 3.61
CA LEU A 3 -8.23 5.45 2.44
C LEU A 3 -7.00 4.78 1.82
N ARG A 4 -6.40 3.79 2.48
CA ARG A 4 -5.21 3.10 1.97
C ARG A 4 -5.57 2.23 0.75
N PRO A 5 -4.94 2.46 -0.41
CA PRO A 5 -5.25 1.72 -1.63
C PRO A 5 -4.86 0.24 -1.56
N ASP A 6 -3.78 -0.08 -0.85
CA ASP A 6 -3.33 -1.44 -0.62
C ASP A 6 -4.37 -2.28 0.15
N LEU A 7 -4.94 -1.77 1.24
CA LEU A 7 -5.99 -2.46 2.00
C LEU A 7 -7.26 -2.66 1.15
N ARG A 8 -7.56 -1.72 0.25
CA ARG A 8 -8.69 -1.86 -0.68
C ARG A 8 -8.44 -2.94 -1.71
N LEU A 9 -7.20 -3.08 -2.18
CA LEU A 9 -6.79 -4.14 -3.11
C LEU A 9 -6.99 -5.51 -2.46
N PHE A 10 -6.36 -5.77 -1.30
CA PHE A 10 -6.48 -7.04 -0.59
C PHE A 10 -7.93 -7.37 -0.20
N ALA A 11 -8.73 -6.37 0.16
CA ALA A 11 -10.16 -6.57 0.42
C ALA A 11 -10.96 -6.91 -0.86
N ALA A 12 -10.55 -6.42 -2.03
CA ALA A 12 -11.16 -6.79 -3.30
C ALA A 12 -10.76 -8.21 -3.72
N GLU A 13 -9.52 -8.61 -3.50
CA GLU A 13 -9.02 -9.97 -3.74
C GLU A 13 -9.74 -11.00 -2.85
N GLU A 14 -9.88 -10.72 -1.56
CA GLU A 14 -10.65 -11.58 -0.64
C GLU A 14 -12.09 -11.77 -1.12
N ARG A 15 -12.78 -10.67 -1.49
CA ARG A 15 -14.14 -10.75 -2.03
C ARG A 15 -14.22 -11.51 -3.34
N ALA A 16 -13.19 -11.42 -4.19
CA ALA A 16 -13.14 -12.17 -5.44
C ALA A 16 -13.00 -13.67 -5.16
N ALA A 17 -12.09 -14.04 -4.25
CA ALA A 17 -11.89 -15.43 -3.84
C ALA A 17 -13.14 -16.01 -3.14
N ASP A 18 -13.83 -15.23 -2.29
CA ASP A 18 -15.10 -15.62 -1.65
C ASP A 18 -16.19 -15.92 -2.70
N ARG A 19 -16.32 -15.07 -3.73
CA ARG A 19 -17.28 -15.32 -4.83
C ARG A 19 -16.94 -16.60 -5.58
N VAL A 20 -15.68 -16.81 -5.94
CA VAL A 20 -15.23 -18.03 -6.64
C VAL A 20 -15.50 -19.28 -5.81
N TRP A 21 -15.28 -19.21 -4.50
CA TRP A 21 -15.58 -20.31 -3.60
C TRP A 21 -17.10 -20.58 -3.50
N ARG A 22 -17.92 -19.56 -3.33
CA ARG A 22 -19.39 -19.69 -3.27
C ARG A 22 -19.96 -20.20 -4.59
N ASP A 23 -19.44 -19.73 -5.71
CA ASP A 23 -19.86 -20.18 -7.05
C ASP A 23 -19.52 -21.65 -7.32
N SER A 24 -18.65 -22.26 -6.53
CA SER A 24 -18.36 -23.70 -6.65
C SER A 24 -19.57 -24.61 -6.42
N SER A 25 -20.62 -24.11 -5.78
CA SER A 25 -21.89 -24.84 -5.67
C SER A 25 -22.60 -24.99 -7.01
N LYS A 26 -22.38 -24.06 -7.94
CA LYS A 26 -22.96 -24.07 -9.29
C LYS A 26 -22.38 -25.20 -10.17
N ASP A 27 -21.17 -25.68 -9.87
CA ASP A 27 -20.55 -26.80 -10.57
C ASP A 27 -21.36 -28.10 -10.45
N TRP A 28 -22.34 -28.15 -9.54
CA TRP A 28 -23.24 -29.29 -9.38
C TRP A 28 -24.50 -29.21 -10.24
N PHE A 29 -24.78 -28.07 -10.87
CA PHE A 29 -25.93 -27.93 -11.77
C PHE A 29 -25.58 -28.43 -13.19
N PRO A 30 -26.58 -28.90 -13.93
CA PRO A 30 -26.41 -29.24 -15.33
C PRO A 30 -26.04 -27.99 -16.15
N THR A 31 -25.17 -28.18 -17.12
CA THR A 31 -24.86 -27.15 -18.10
C THR A 31 -25.79 -27.29 -19.28
N ALA A 32 -26.45 -26.19 -19.69
CA ALA A 32 -27.27 -26.12 -20.89
C ALA A 32 -26.57 -25.19 -21.90
N THR A 33 -26.30 -25.68 -23.09
CA THR A 33 -25.73 -24.92 -24.19
C THR A 33 -26.66 -24.91 -25.38
N ALA A 34 -27.00 -23.73 -25.87
CA ALA A 34 -27.73 -23.56 -27.13
C ALA A 34 -26.75 -23.05 -28.21
N THR A 35 -26.61 -23.81 -29.29
CA THR A 35 -25.78 -23.45 -30.42
C THR A 35 -26.67 -23.22 -31.64
N PHE A 36 -26.53 -22.09 -32.30
CA PHE A 36 -27.19 -21.77 -33.57
C PHE A 36 -26.10 -21.74 -34.66
N GLU A 37 -26.25 -22.62 -35.63
CA GLU A 37 -25.27 -22.78 -36.73
C GLU A 37 -25.99 -22.49 -38.05
N PRO A 38 -25.88 -21.27 -38.61
CA PRO A 38 -26.28 -21.01 -39.98
C PRO A 38 -25.24 -21.54 -40.92
N GLN A 39 -25.65 -22.25 -41.99
CA GLN A 39 -24.80 -22.80 -43.03
C GLN A 39 -25.24 -22.28 -44.39
N ALA A 40 -24.28 -21.83 -45.19
CA ALA A 40 -24.46 -21.48 -46.57
C ALA A 40 -23.53 -22.32 -47.44
N LEU A 41 -24.06 -23.01 -48.43
CA LEU A 41 -23.28 -23.79 -49.39
C LEU A 41 -22.93 -22.93 -50.61
N VAL A 42 -21.64 -22.80 -50.88
CA VAL A 42 -21.14 -22.10 -52.06
C VAL A 42 -20.06 -23.00 -52.71
N PRO A 43 -20.24 -23.48 -53.98
CA PRO A 43 -21.38 -23.24 -54.87
C PRO A 43 -22.62 -24.00 -54.47
N ALA A 44 -23.80 -23.45 -54.82
CA ALA A 44 -25.09 -24.07 -54.63
C ALA A 44 -25.21 -25.44 -55.29
N SER A 45 -25.71 -26.44 -54.60
CA SER A 45 -25.96 -27.76 -55.15
C SER A 45 -27.39 -27.90 -55.62
N ILE A 46 -27.62 -28.58 -56.79
CA ILE A 46 -28.96 -28.82 -57.35
C ILE A 46 -29.81 -29.72 -56.45
N PHE A 47 -29.19 -30.44 -55.52
CA PHE A 47 -29.80 -31.44 -54.67
C PHE A 47 -29.87 -31.06 -53.18
N SER A 48 -29.38 -29.88 -52.80
CA SER A 48 -29.40 -29.41 -51.39
C SER A 48 -29.80 -27.96 -51.32
N SER A 49 -30.44 -27.56 -50.20
CA SER A 49 -30.79 -26.18 -49.94
C SER A 49 -29.53 -25.33 -49.81
N ASP A 50 -29.48 -24.16 -50.51
CA ASP A 50 -28.36 -23.22 -50.49
C ASP A 50 -28.11 -22.61 -49.10
N ARG A 51 -29.15 -22.64 -48.27
CA ARG A 51 -29.10 -22.11 -46.91
C ARG A 51 -29.80 -23.10 -45.97
N SER A 52 -29.12 -23.44 -44.91
CA SER A 52 -29.67 -24.28 -43.84
C SER A 52 -29.30 -23.68 -42.49
N TRP A 53 -30.05 -24.00 -41.48
CA TRP A 53 -29.72 -23.63 -40.11
C TRP A 53 -29.98 -24.81 -39.20
N ARG A 54 -29.19 -24.89 -38.15
CA ARG A 54 -29.29 -25.90 -37.10
C ARG A 54 -29.34 -25.24 -35.77
N VAL A 55 -30.29 -25.62 -34.91
CA VAL A 55 -30.29 -25.28 -33.49
C VAL A 55 -30.03 -26.55 -32.72
N LEU A 56 -28.98 -26.52 -31.93
CA LEU A 56 -28.59 -27.63 -31.06
C LEU A 56 -28.75 -27.20 -29.60
N LEU A 57 -29.56 -27.93 -28.84
CA LEU A 57 -29.66 -27.77 -27.38
C LEU A 57 -28.97 -28.97 -26.74
N ASN A 58 -27.85 -28.70 -26.05
CA ASN A 58 -27.08 -29.72 -25.35
C ASN A 58 -27.19 -29.53 -23.84
N PHE A 59 -27.64 -30.59 -23.14
CA PHE A 59 -27.70 -30.65 -21.68
C PHE A 59 -26.67 -31.67 -21.20
N SER A 60 -25.72 -31.24 -20.38
CA SER A 60 -24.66 -32.10 -19.83
C SER A 60 -24.68 -32.04 -18.31
N GLN A 61 -24.83 -33.21 -17.67
CA GLN A 61 -24.78 -33.39 -16.22
C GLN A 61 -23.81 -34.53 -15.89
N PRO A 62 -22.60 -34.24 -15.42
CA PRO A 62 -21.69 -35.30 -14.96
C PRO A 62 -22.19 -35.87 -13.62
N LEU A 63 -22.52 -37.16 -13.61
CA LEU A 63 -23.02 -37.88 -12.44
C LEU A 63 -21.87 -38.40 -11.56
N LEU A 64 -20.79 -38.87 -12.19
CA LEU A 64 -19.61 -39.40 -11.53
C LEU A 64 -18.36 -38.72 -12.14
N ASP A 65 -17.59 -38.01 -11.31
CA ASP A 65 -16.41 -37.25 -11.72
C ASP A 65 -15.13 -37.65 -10.93
N GLY A 66 -15.15 -38.80 -10.26
CA GLY A 66 -14.00 -39.26 -9.46
C GLY A 66 -13.61 -38.34 -8.30
N GLY A 67 -14.52 -37.44 -7.90
CA GLY A 67 -14.25 -36.49 -6.80
C GLY A 67 -13.62 -35.17 -7.26
N LEU A 68 -13.50 -34.93 -8.57
CA LEU A 68 -12.91 -33.72 -9.14
C LEU A 68 -13.56 -32.43 -8.57
N ARG A 69 -14.90 -32.35 -8.58
CA ARG A 69 -15.61 -31.17 -8.06
C ARG A 69 -15.38 -30.94 -6.57
N ARG A 70 -15.29 -32.02 -5.78
CA ARG A 70 -14.97 -31.91 -4.35
C ARG A 70 -13.54 -31.40 -4.16
N GLY A 71 -12.59 -31.88 -4.96
CA GLY A 71 -11.21 -31.40 -4.96
C GLY A 71 -11.11 -29.93 -5.34
N GLN A 72 -11.79 -29.51 -6.40
CA GLN A 72 -11.85 -28.12 -6.84
C GLN A 72 -12.47 -27.19 -5.79
N ARG A 73 -13.54 -27.62 -5.13
CA ARG A 73 -14.16 -26.85 -4.05
C ARG A 73 -13.20 -26.65 -2.87
N ARG A 74 -12.50 -27.70 -2.44
CA ARG A 74 -11.48 -27.59 -1.38
C ARG A 74 -10.33 -26.67 -1.79
N PHE A 75 -9.89 -26.72 -3.04
CA PHE A 75 -8.87 -25.82 -3.57
C PHE A 75 -9.33 -24.36 -3.53
N ARG A 76 -10.57 -24.07 -3.97
CA ARG A 76 -11.14 -22.70 -3.92
C ARG A 76 -11.33 -22.22 -2.48
N GLU A 77 -11.72 -23.11 -1.56
CA GLU A 77 -11.80 -22.81 -0.13
C GLU A 77 -10.44 -22.45 0.47
N ALA A 78 -9.40 -23.22 0.13
CA ALA A 78 -8.04 -22.92 0.55
C ALA A 78 -7.56 -21.57 -0.02
N ALA A 79 -7.84 -21.27 -1.29
CA ALA A 79 -7.52 -20.00 -1.93
C ALA A 79 -8.23 -18.81 -1.24
N PHE A 80 -9.51 -18.96 -0.88
CA PHE A 80 -10.24 -17.96 -0.09
C PHE A 80 -9.60 -17.74 1.29
N ASN A 81 -9.23 -18.81 1.99
CA ASN A 81 -8.58 -18.71 3.30
C ASN A 81 -7.22 -17.99 3.20
N VAL A 82 -6.44 -18.26 2.16
CA VAL A 82 -5.18 -17.56 1.88
C VAL A 82 -5.43 -16.06 1.66
N ALA A 83 -6.38 -15.68 0.81
CA ALA A 83 -6.70 -14.29 0.55
C ALA A 83 -7.20 -13.56 1.82
N ARG A 84 -8.00 -14.21 2.64
CA ARG A 84 -8.48 -13.69 3.93
C ARG A 84 -7.34 -13.45 4.92
N LEU A 85 -6.42 -14.41 5.04
CA LEU A 85 -5.26 -14.29 5.92
C LEU A 85 -4.29 -13.20 5.43
N ALA A 86 -4.09 -13.07 4.11
CA ALA A 86 -3.29 -12.00 3.52
C ALA A 86 -3.86 -10.61 3.84
N LEU A 87 -5.19 -10.44 3.77
CA LEU A 87 -5.84 -9.20 4.19
C LEU A 87 -5.62 -8.92 5.69
N GLN A 88 -5.75 -9.93 6.56
CA GLN A 88 -5.51 -9.77 8.00
C GLN A 88 -4.06 -9.38 8.29
N GLU A 89 -3.11 -10.04 7.66
CA GLU A 89 -1.68 -9.71 7.76
C GLU A 89 -1.43 -8.26 7.36
N ARG A 90 -1.95 -7.84 6.19
CA ARG A 90 -1.78 -6.46 5.71
C ARG A 90 -2.41 -5.42 6.64
N GLN A 91 -3.53 -5.75 7.28
CA GLN A 91 -4.15 -4.88 8.29
C GLN A 91 -3.27 -4.71 9.53
N ILE A 92 -2.64 -5.80 10.00
CA ILE A 92 -1.72 -5.78 11.15
C ILE A 92 -0.48 -4.94 10.80
N GLN A 93 0.12 -5.16 9.63
CA GLN A 93 1.25 -4.39 9.14
C GLN A 93 0.92 -2.90 9.03
N ALA A 94 -0.22 -2.55 8.44
CA ALA A 94 -0.65 -1.17 8.32
C ALA A 94 -0.81 -0.47 9.68
N ARG A 95 -1.32 -1.17 10.69
CA ARG A 95 -1.39 -0.63 12.05
C ARG A 95 -0.01 -0.40 12.67
N SER A 96 0.91 -1.34 12.43
CA SER A 96 2.30 -1.23 12.89
C SER A 96 3.03 -0.06 12.22
N GLU A 97 2.88 0.10 10.90
CA GLU A 97 3.44 1.21 10.12
C GLU A 97 2.98 2.57 10.65
N VAL A 98 1.67 2.73 10.89
CA VAL A 98 1.12 3.99 11.45
C VAL A 98 1.63 4.26 12.85
N ARG A 99 1.73 3.23 13.70
CA ARG A 99 2.28 3.37 15.05
C ARG A 99 3.73 3.80 15.00
N LEU A 100 4.55 3.13 14.19
CA LEU A 100 5.96 3.46 14.03
C LEU A 100 6.14 4.89 13.49
N ALA A 101 5.41 5.26 12.45
CA ALA A 101 5.48 6.62 11.88
C ALA A 101 5.09 7.69 12.92
N ARG A 102 4.08 7.43 13.77
CA ARG A 102 3.70 8.32 14.85
C ARG A 102 4.82 8.50 15.88
N GLU A 103 5.41 7.40 16.34
CA GLU A 103 6.53 7.46 17.30
C GLU A 103 7.75 8.17 16.70
N THR A 104 8.02 7.98 15.41
CA THR A 104 9.08 8.70 14.68
C THR A 104 8.82 10.21 14.68
N VAL A 105 7.58 10.67 14.42
CA VAL A 105 7.24 12.09 14.50
C VAL A 105 7.49 12.64 15.92
N LEU A 106 7.07 11.92 16.95
CA LEU A 106 7.26 12.37 18.32
C LEU A 106 8.74 12.43 18.73
N SER A 107 9.55 11.46 18.31
CA SER A 107 10.99 11.43 18.60
C SER A 107 11.75 12.53 17.85
N THR A 108 11.46 12.73 16.55
CA THR A 108 12.09 13.80 15.76
C THR A 108 11.69 15.19 16.25
N GLN A 109 10.44 15.40 16.69
CA GLN A 109 10.02 16.66 17.32
C GLN A 109 10.81 16.97 18.59
N ARG A 110 11.01 15.97 19.48
CA ARG A 110 11.82 16.16 20.70
C ARG A 110 13.27 16.46 20.34
N ALA A 111 13.85 15.74 19.39
CA ALA A 111 15.21 16.00 18.91
C ALA A 111 15.37 17.42 18.35
N PHE A 112 14.42 17.87 17.53
CA PHE A 112 14.40 19.24 17.00
C PHE A 112 14.31 20.27 18.11
N GLN A 113 13.46 20.11 19.11
CA GLN A 113 13.34 21.02 20.23
C GLN A 113 14.65 21.12 21.01
N SER A 114 15.32 20.00 21.27
CA SER A 114 16.62 19.96 21.94
C SER A 114 17.71 20.67 21.14
N LEU A 115 17.81 20.38 19.84
CA LEU A 115 18.81 20.98 18.96
C LEU A 115 18.56 22.47 18.73
N ARG A 116 17.31 22.90 18.64
CA ARG A 116 16.95 24.31 18.58
C ARG A 116 17.35 25.07 19.85
N SER A 117 17.11 24.45 21.03
CA SER A 117 17.57 25.04 22.30
C SER A 117 19.09 25.13 22.36
N ALA A 118 19.81 24.10 21.89
CA ALA A 118 21.28 24.13 21.80
C ALA A 118 21.77 25.22 20.84
N ALA A 119 21.12 25.42 19.72
CA ALA A 119 21.47 26.50 18.77
C ALA A 119 21.25 27.88 19.38
N GLN A 120 20.18 28.08 20.13
CA GLN A 120 19.90 29.32 20.86
C GLN A 120 20.98 29.60 21.93
N GLN A 121 21.38 28.57 22.69
CA GLN A 121 22.45 28.67 23.67
C GLN A 121 23.79 28.98 23.02
N ALA A 122 24.13 28.33 21.92
CA ALA A 122 25.40 28.60 21.19
C ALA A 122 25.42 30.02 20.63
N ALA A 123 24.32 30.54 20.14
CA ALA A 123 24.18 31.91 19.68
C ALA A 123 24.37 32.93 20.84
N GLU A 124 23.85 32.62 22.02
CA GLU A 124 24.04 33.46 23.21
C GLU A 124 25.47 33.43 23.68
N VAL A 125 26.12 32.26 23.70
CA VAL A 125 27.57 32.15 24.00
C VAL A 125 28.39 32.97 23.02
N LEU A 126 28.12 32.91 21.72
CA LEU A 126 28.80 33.73 20.71
C LEU A 126 28.64 35.22 21.03
N LYS A 127 27.45 35.67 21.35
CA LYS A 127 27.19 37.06 21.69
C LYS A 127 28.00 37.53 22.92
N ILE A 128 28.00 36.71 23.98
CA ILE A 128 28.77 37.00 25.19
C ILE A 128 30.28 37.03 24.91
N THR A 129 30.78 36.05 24.14
CA THR A 129 32.20 35.96 23.78
C THR A 129 32.67 37.16 22.90
N THR A 130 31.80 37.58 21.96
CA THR A 130 32.06 38.77 21.13
C THR A 130 32.14 40.03 21.99
N PHE A 131 31.21 40.21 22.92
CA PHE A 131 31.25 41.35 23.84
C PHE A 131 32.47 41.32 24.76
N ALA A 132 32.85 40.15 25.27
CA ALA A 132 34.07 40.02 26.08
C ALA A 132 35.34 40.29 25.27
N PHE A 133 35.41 39.96 23.99
CA PHE A 133 36.48 40.28 23.09
C PHE A 133 36.61 41.82 22.87
N GLU A 134 35.49 42.49 22.63
CA GLU A 134 35.43 43.95 22.49
C GLU A 134 35.92 44.66 23.77
N ALA A 135 35.66 44.05 24.93
CA ALA A 135 36.18 44.52 26.21
C ALA A 135 37.62 44.13 26.50
N GLY A 136 38.27 43.38 25.61
CA GLY A 136 39.65 42.90 25.77
C GLY A 136 39.85 41.75 26.75
N ALA A 137 38.73 41.07 27.14
CA ALA A 137 38.75 40.00 28.15
C ALA A 137 38.95 38.61 27.57
N THR A 138 38.81 38.41 26.22
CA THR A 138 39.00 37.13 25.53
C THR A 138 39.83 37.29 24.27
N THR A 139 40.27 36.15 23.66
CA THR A 139 41.05 36.10 22.44
C THR A 139 40.19 35.99 21.18
N ASN A 140 40.71 36.42 20.04
CA ASN A 140 40.04 36.26 18.75
C ASN A 140 39.78 34.76 18.42
N LEU A 141 40.65 33.86 18.88
CA LEU A 141 40.47 32.42 18.70
C LEU A 141 39.19 31.91 19.34
N GLU A 142 38.90 32.38 20.55
CA GLU A 142 37.67 32.03 21.29
C GLU A 142 36.39 32.50 20.56
N VAL A 143 36.46 33.70 19.94
CA VAL A 143 35.33 34.20 19.11
C VAL A 143 35.13 33.34 17.87
N ILE A 144 36.21 32.96 17.19
CA ILE A 144 36.14 32.08 16.00
C ILE A 144 35.58 30.72 16.37
N ASP A 145 35.99 30.13 17.50
CA ASP A 145 35.45 28.86 17.98
C ASP A 145 33.99 28.96 18.36
N ALA A 146 33.56 30.02 19.04
CA ALA A 146 32.15 30.26 19.36
C ALA A 146 31.30 30.47 18.09
N GLN A 147 31.84 31.17 17.07
CA GLN A 147 31.19 31.32 15.76
C GLN A 147 31.00 29.98 15.04
N ARG A 148 32.02 29.12 15.06
CA ARG A 148 31.92 27.78 14.48
C ARG A 148 30.85 26.94 15.19
N GLN A 149 30.89 26.91 16.54
CA GLN A 149 29.93 26.18 17.34
C GLN A 149 28.47 26.66 17.11
N ALA A 150 28.26 27.97 17.02
CA ALA A 150 26.94 28.52 16.73
C ALA A 150 26.43 28.11 15.35
N ARG A 151 27.28 28.14 14.30
CA ARG A 151 26.91 27.69 12.96
C ARG A 151 26.61 26.19 12.89
N ASP A 152 27.46 25.39 13.56
CA ASP A 152 27.27 23.94 13.60
C ASP A 152 25.98 23.57 14.33
N ALA A 153 25.67 24.25 15.42
CA ALA A 153 24.43 24.06 16.16
C ALA A 153 23.17 24.49 15.35
N ASP A 154 23.25 25.61 14.65
CA ASP A 154 22.17 26.12 13.78
C ASP A 154 21.93 25.16 12.59
N SER A 155 23.01 24.70 11.96
CA SER A 155 22.93 23.69 10.89
C SER A 155 22.29 22.40 11.38
N SER A 156 22.66 21.94 12.59
CA SER A 156 22.08 20.73 13.20
C SER A 156 20.59 20.90 13.49
N ALA A 157 20.17 22.08 13.95
CA ALA A 157 18.77 22.41 14.19
C ALA A 157 17.96 22.43 12.89
N ALA A 158 18.53 22.98 11.80
CA ALA A 158 17.89 22.99 10.48
C ALA A 158 17.69 21.56 9.90
N VAL A 159 18.72 20.70 10.03
CA VAL A 159 18.60 19.28 9.63
C VAL A 159 17.52 18.55 10.43
N ALA A 160 17.43 18.83 11.74
CA ALA A 160 16.42 18.23 12.59
C ALA A 160 15.00 18.72 12.24
N GLU A 161 14.84 19.98 11.85
CA GLU A 161 13.55 20.52 11.37
C GLU A 161 13.10 19.79 10.10
N ASP A 162 14.01 19.56 9.14
CA ASP A 162 13.71 18.82 7.93
C ASP A 162 13.35 17.36 8.24
N ALA A 163 14.01 16.74 9.23
CA ALA A 163 13.66 15.39 9.68
C ALA A 163 12.22 15.32 10.25
N VAL A 164 11.76 16.35 10.98
CA VAL A 164 10.37 16.44 11.45
C VAL A 164 9.41 16.50 10.27
N ARG A 165 9.69 17.34 9.27
CA ARG A 165 8.83 17.46 8.07
C ARG A 165 8.71 16.13 7.31
N ARG A 166 9.85 15.43 7.14
CA ARG A 166 9.85 14.09 6.51
C ARG A 166 9.04 13.10 7.31
N ALA A 167 9.21 13.02 8.62
CA ALA A 167 8.46 12.12 9.48
C ALA A 167 6.95 12.40 9.44
N GLN A 168 6.53 13.67 9.32
CA GLN A 168 5.13 14.04 9.14
C GLN A 168 4.57 13.57 7.79
N LEU A 169 5.34 13.69 6.70
CA LEU A 169 4.95 13.17 5.39
C LEU A 169 4.82 11.64 5.40
N ASP A 170 5.76 10.95 6.06
CA ASP A 170 5.73 9.50 6.21
C ASP A 170 4.49 9.06 6.99
N LEU A 171 4.10 9.79 8.03
CA LEU A 171 2.87 9.53 8.77
C LEU A 171 1.62 9.72 7.89
N LEU A 172 1.55 10.77 7.08
CA LEU A 172 0.46 11.00 6.14
C LEU A 172 0.37 9.86 5.11
N THR A 173 1.52 9.43 4.60
CA THR A 173 1.61 8.28 3.67
C THR A 173 1.14 6.99 4.33
N ALA A 174 1.59 6.72 5.57
CA ALA A 174 1.16 5.54 6.33
C ALA A 174 -0.35 5.54 6.62
N LEU A 175 -0.96 6.72 6.76
CA LEU A 175 -2.42 6.88 6.92
C LEU A 175 -3.19 6.74 5.60
N GLY A 176 -2.51 6.70 4.45
CA GLY A 176 -3.10 6.69 3.12
C GLY A 176 -3.64 8.05 2.68
N ARG A 177 -3.13 9.14 3.27
CA ARG A 177 -3.44 10.52 2.90
C ARG A 177 -2.23 11.06 2.12
N PHE A 178 -2.30 10.98 0.80
CA PHE A 178 -1.29 11.59 -0.05
C PHE A 178 -1.57 13.09 -0.15
N PRO A 179 -0.57 13.97 0.04
CA PRO A 179 -0.71 15.37 -0.30
C PRO A 179 -0.92 15.47 -1.82
N GLN A 180 -2.01 16.13 -2.23
CA GLN A 180 -2.29 16.47 -3.62
C GLN A 180 -1.50 17.70 -4.01
#